data_aac6d5f791c2e5ebf1ea68d8af22d220
#
_entry.id   aac6d5f791c2e5ebf1ea68d8af22d220
#
_cell.length_a   1.000
_cell.length_b   1.000
_cell.length_c   1.000
_cell.angle_alpha   90.00
_cell.angle_beta   90.00
_cell.angle_gamma   90.00
#
_symmetry.space_group_name_H-M   'P 1'
#
loop_
_entity.id
_entity.type
_entity.pdbx_description
1 polymer ?
#
loop_
_entity_poly.entity_id
_entity_poly.type
_entity_poly.pdbx_seq_one_letter_code
_entity_poly.pdbx_strand_id
1 'polypeptide(L)'
;MTVSSDSAAAVADLHTDRLVLRVWTAAEAGTVTEGGRLGDWAEDFPEEGDKVMAPLITVQSAWLGPFGHRLIVERESGLVVGSIGLFWPPTDGAVELGYGVVPSRRGRGYASEATLAMVEHAYTATEVEAVFAHVEPSNPASVRVLEKSGFAPYGPGEEEGTVRYDAPAPH
;
A
#
# COMPACT_ATOMS: atom_id res chain seq x y z
N MET A 1 19.59 -8.76 27.28
CA MET A 1 19.23 -8.33 26.99
C MET A 1 18.63 -8.18 26.32
N THR A 2 18.49 -8.15 26.05
CA THR A 2 17.93 -8.04 25.51
C THR A 2 17.54 -7.53 24.68
N VAL A 3 17.68 -7.51 24.25
CA VAL A 3 17.39 -7.06 23.58
C VAL A 3 16.88 -6.84 22.72
N SER A 4 17.13 -6.91 22.55
CA SER A 4 16.79 -6.65 21.80
C SER A 4 15.80 -6.63 21.32
N SER A 5 15.47 -6.97 21.38
CA SER A 5 14.43 -6.95 20.89
C SER A 5 13.80 -5.90 20.52
N ASP A 6 13.95 -5.48 20.97
CA ASP A 6 13.49 -4.37 20.74
C ASP A 6 13.55 -3.75 19.51
N SER A 7 14.46 -3.61 19.10
CA SER A 7 14.66 -3.00 17.87
C SER A 7 13.84 -3.62 16.80
N ALA A 8 13.59 -4.89 16.95
CA ALA A 8 12.83 -5.59 15.95
C ALA A 8 11.39 -5.17 15.91
N ALA A 9 10.93 -4.51 16.93
CA ALA A 9 9.51 -4.23 17.01
C ALA A 9 9.08 -3.05 16.19
N ALA A 10 9.96 -2.12 15.92
CA ALA A 10 9.54 -0.87 15.31
C ALA A 10 9.91 -0.81 13.85
N VAL A 11 8.91 -0.70 12.99
CA VAL A 11 9.10 -0.40 11.58
C VAL A 11 8.86 1.08 11.39
N ALA A 12 9.82 1.76 10.79
CA ALA A 12 9.73 3.21 10.61
C ALA A 12 8.60 3.57 9.66
N ASP A 13 7.87 4.63 9.99
CA ASP A 13 6.87 5.19 9.10
C ASP A 13 7.56 5.86 7.92
N LEU A 14 6.87 5.89 6.78
CA LEU A 14 7.31 6.67 5.63
C LEU A 14 6.53 7.97 5.62
N HIS A 15 7.22 9.07 5.46
CA HIS A 15 6.61 10.38 5.49
C HIS A 15 6.68 11.05 4.13
N THR A 16 5.56 11.61 3.70
CA THR A 16 5.50 12.45 2.50
C THR A 16 5.02 13.83 2.94
N ASP A 17 4.83 14.74 2.00
CA ASP A 17 4.37 16.09 2.35
C ASP A 17 3.07 16.08 3.12
N ARG A 18 2.12 15.26 2.73
CA ARG A 18 0.77 15.29 3.31
C ARG A 18 0.36 14.00 4.00
N LEU A 19 1.18 12.95 3.90
CA LEU A 19 0.79 11.61 4.36
C LEU A 19 1.84 11.01 5.26
N VAL A 20 1.40 10.09 6.10
CA VAL A 20 2.27 9.15 6.81
C VAL A 20 1.82 7.76 6.41
N LEU A 21 2.75 6.93 5.97
CA LEU A 21 2.45 5.55 5.60
C LEU A 21 2.94 4.69 6.76
N ARG A 22 2.01 4.20 7.53
CA ARG A 22 2.26 3.50 8.80
C ARG A 22 1.90 2.03 8.65
N VAL A 23 2.80 1.15 9.06
CA VAL A 23 2.54 -0.30 8.95
C VAL A 23 1.30 -0.67 9.75
N TRP A 24 0.47 -1.53 9.20
CA TRP A 24 -0.68 -2.09 9.92
C TRP A 24 -0.21 -2.81 11.17
N THR A 25 -1.03 -2.78 12.21
CA THR A 25 -0.84 -3.69 13.35
C THR A 25 -1.81 -4.85 13.21
N ALA A 26 -1.48 -5.98 13.84
CA ALA A 26 -2.38 -7.11 13.85
C ALA A 26 -3.72 -6.76 14.50
N ALA A 27 -3.70 -5.88 15.51
CA ALA A 27 -4.93 -5.43 16.17
C ALA A 27 -5.82 -4.64 15.22
N GLU A 28 -5.23 -3.78 14.39
CA GLU A 28 -6.00 -3.00 13.42
C GLU A 28 -6.62 -3.92 12.37
N ALA A 29 -5.84 -4.87 11.87
CA ALA A 29 -6.36 -5.83 10.89
C ALA A 29 -7.49 -6.66 11.49
N GLY A 30 -7.35 -7.07 12.75
CA GLY A 30 -8.40 -7.79 13.45
C GLY A 30 -9.68 -6.96 13.59
N THR A 31 -9.54 -5.68 13.88
CA THR A 31 -10.68 -4.78 13.99
C THR A 31 -11.44 -4.70 12.67
N VAL A 32 -10.73 -4.59 11.54
CA VAL A 32 -11.36 -4.58 10.23
C VAL A 32 -12.09 -5.90 9.98
N THR A 33 -11.42 -7.01 10.26
CA THR A 33 -11.99 -8.35 10.03
C THR A 33 -13.27 -8.56 10.83
N GLU A 34 -13.33 -8.01 12.04
CA GLU A 34 -14.48 -8.18 12.92
C GLU A 34 -15.59 -7.17 12.66
N GLY A 35 -15.37 -6.25 11.72
CA GLY A 35 -16.38 -5.24 11.39
C GLY A 35 -16.42 -4.06 12.35
N GLY A 36 -15.39 -3.90 13.20
CA GLY A 36 -15.31 -2.80 14.13
C GLY A 36 -14.74 -1.54 13.51
N ARG A 37 -14.52 -0.54 14.35
CA ARG A 37 -13.93 0.74 13.93
C ARG A 37 -13.02 1.26 15.02
N LEU A 38 -11.99 2.00 14.59
CA LEU A 38 -11.13 2.73 15.51
C LEU A 38 -11.34 4.22 15.31
N GLY A 39 -11.04 4.99 16.36
CA GLY A 39 -11.36 6.41 16.37
C GLY A 39 -10.56 7.26 15.42
N ASP A 40 -9.40 6.78 14.98
CA ASP A 40 -8.55 7.51 14.04
C ASP A 40 -8.77 7.10 12.58
N TRP A 41 -9.91 6.50 12.26
CA TRP A 41 -10.25 6.13 10.88
C TRP A 41 -11.20 7.17 10.30
N ALA A 42 -11.01 7.52 9.03
CA ALA A 42 -11.98 8.32 8.30
C ALA A 42 -13.32 7.58 8.30
N GLU A 43 -14.40 8.32 8.17
CA GLU A 43 -15.74 7.76 8.32
C GLU A 43 -16.03 6.67 7.29
N ASP A 44 -15.43 6.75 6.10
CA ASP A 44 -15.62 5.76 5.04
C ASP A 44 -14.47 4.76 4.93
N PHE A 45 -13.58 4.70 5.91
CA PHE A 45 -12.58 3.65 6.01
C PHE A 45 -13.08 2.58 6.98
N PRO A 46 -12.95 1.27 6.72
CA PRO A 46 -12.24 0.67 5.59
C PRO A 46 -13.15 0.48 4.38
N GLU A 47 -12.51 0.39 3.21
CA GLU A 47 -13.21 0.03 1.98
C GLU A 47 -13.21 -1.48 1.78
N GLU A 48 -13.88 -1.94 0.71
CA GLU A 48 -14.00 -3.37 0.46
C GLU A 48 -12.64 -4.04 0.25
N GLY A 49 -11.72 -3.35 -0.42
CA GLY A 49 -10.38 -3.90 -0.60
C GLY A 49 -9.65 -4.11 0.72
N ASP A 50 -9.82 -3.17 1.65
CA ASP A 50 -9.22 -3.28 2.97
C ASP A 50 -9.79 -4.46 3.74
N LYS A 51 -11.09 -4.70 3.59
CA LYS A 51 -11.75 -5.83 4.26
C LYS A 51 -11.28 -7.16 3.72
N VAL A 52 -10.96 -7.22 2.43
CA VAL A 52 -10.40 -8.43 1.82
C VAL A 52 -8.98 -8.64 2.31
N MET A 53 -8.19 -7.57 2.40
CA MET A 53 -6.78 -7.68 2.76
C MET A 53 -6.55 -7.96 4.24
N ALA A 54 -7.38 -7.43 5.12
CA ALA A 54 -7.13 -7.51 6.56
C ALA A 54 -6.89 -8.94 7.07
N PRO A 55 -7.75 -9.92 6.74
CA PRO A 55 -7.49 -11.28 7.22
C PRO A 55 -6.23 -11.91 6.61
N LEU A 56 -5.85 -11.50 5.40
CA LEU A 56 -4.63 -12.00 4.79
C LEU A 56 -3.39 -11.42 5.47
N ILE A 57 -3.45 -10.16 5.86
CA ILE A 57 -2.34 -9.51 6.55
C ILE A 57 -1.99 -10.24 7.85
N THR A 58 -3.00 -10.72 8.56
CA THR A 58 -2.75 -11.39 9.84
C THR A 58 -2.07 -12.74 9.70
N VAL A 59 -2.20 -13.41 8.55
CA VAL A 59 -1.58 -14.72 8.34
C VAL A 59 -0.28 -14.65 7.55
N GLN A 60 0.02 -13.49 6.95
CA GLN A 60 1.23 -13.29 6.17
C GLN A 60 2.13 -12.34 6.96
N SER A 61 2.95 -12.88 7.85
CA SER A 61 3.71 -12.04 8.77
C SER A 61 4.61 -11.05 8.04
N ALA A 62 5.10 -11.39 6.84
CA ALA A 62 5.93 -10.46 6.07
C ALA A 62 5.16 -9.21 5.65
N TRP A 63 3.82 -9.29 5.58
CA TRP A 63 3.00 -8.15 5.18
C TRP A 63 2.81 -7.14 6.32
N LEU A 64 3.23 -7.48 7.53
CA LEU A 64 3.31 -6.53 8.64
C LEU A 64 4.72 -5.99 8.83
N GLY A 65 5.64 -6.35 7.92
CA GLY A 65 7.02 -5.91 7.97
C GLY A 65 7.27 -4.65 7.16
N PRO A 66 8.53 -4.25 7.03
CA PRO A 66 8.88 -2.97 6.40
C PRO A 66 8.49 -2.89 4.92
N PHE A 67 8.43 -4.03 4.23
CA PHE A 67 8.05 -4.05 2.81
C PHE A 67 6.66 -4.63 2.60
N GLY A 68 5.80 -4.54 3.60
CA GLY A 68 4.44 -5.06 3.54
C GLY A 68 3.41 -3.98 3.34
N HIS A 69 2.33 -4.07 4.08
CA HIS A 69 1.16 -3.22 3.92
C HIS A 69 1.15 -2.10 4.94
N ARG A 70 0.70 -0.92 4.50
CA ARG A 70 0.67 0.28 5.35
C ARG A 70 -0.69 0.95 5.26
N LEU A 71 -1.05 1.62 6.32
CA LEU A 71 -2.19 2.51 6.32
C LEU A 71 -1.73 3.86 5.82
N ILE A 72 -2.58 4.54 5.07
CA ILE A 72 -2.31 5.91 4.61
C ILE A 72 -2.99 6.84 5.61
N VAL A 73 -2.20 7.64 6.31
CA VAL A 73 -2.70 8.58 7.31
C VAL A 73 -2.57 9.99 6.74
N GLU A 74 -3.67 10.73 6.75
CA GLU A 74 -3.68 12.12 6.33
C GLU A 74 -3.10 12.95 7.47
N ARG A 75 -1.99 13.65 7.22
CA ARG A 75 -1.29 14.36 8.29
C ARG A 75 -2.12 15.48 8.87
N GLU A 76 -2.89 16.16 8.03
CA GLU A 76 -3.70 17.29 8.47
C GLU A 76 -4.73 16.89 9.53
N SER A 77 -5.40 15.77 9.33
CA SER A 77 -6.47 15.32 10.23
C SER A 77 -6.04 14.24 11.21
N GLY A 78 -4.95 13.53 10.90
CA GLY A 78 -4.53 12.37 11.67
C GLY A 78 -5.36 11.13 11.40
N LEU A 79 -6.23 11.16 10.39
CA LEU A 79 -7.15 10.06 10.12
C LEU A 79 -6.58 9.11 9.07
N VAL A 80 -6.89 7.83 9.23
CA VAL A 80 -6.58 6.81 8.24
C VAL A 80 -7.55 6.98 7.08
N VAL A 81 -7.01 7.19 5.88
CA VAL A 81 -7.81 7.50 4.69
C VAL A 81 -7.59 6.49 3.57
N GLY A 82 -6.84 5.43 3.82
CA GLY A 82 -6.62 4.41 2.81
C GLY A 82 -5.52 3.45 3.23
N SER A 83 -5.11 2.63 2.27
CA SER A 83 -4.02 1.69 2.49
C SER A 83 -3.23 1.51 1.21
N ILE A 84 -1.99 1.06 1.36
CA ILE A 84 -1.08 0.81 0.25
C ILE A 84 -0.11 -0.27 0.70
N GLY A 85 0.28 -1.15 -0.20
CA GLY A 85 1.18 -2.20 0.21
C GLY A 85 1.85 -2.92 -0.93
N LEU A 86 2.87 -3.66 -0.56
CA LEU A 86 3.59 -4.55 -1.47
C LEU A 86 3.19 -5.97 -1.13
N PHE A 87 2.98 -6.79 -2.15
CA PHE A 87 2.67 -8.21 -1.96
C PHE A 87 3.98 -8.97 -1.86
N TRP A 88 4.64 -8.81 -0.75
CA TRP A 88 5.97 -9.33 -0.49
C TRP A 88 5.96 -10.85 -0.30
N PRO A 89 6.95 -11.62 -0.75
CA PRO A 89 8.22 -11.17 -1.35
C PRO A 89 8.13 -11.04 -2.87
N PRO A 90 9.17 -10.43 -3.50
CA PRO A 90 9.21 -10.38 -4.96
C PRO A 90 9.31 -11.77 -5.57
N THR A 91 8.77 -11.92 -6.76
CA THR A 91 8.92 -13.13 -7.57
C THR A 91 9.74 -12.76 -8.78
N ASP A 92 10.89 -13.43 -8.95
CA ASP A 92 11.81 -13.12 -10.04
C ASP A 92 12.16 -11.64 -10.10
N GLY A 93 12.34 -11.03 -8.92
CA GLY A 93 12.71 -9.63 -8.82
C GLY A 93 11.56 -8.63 -8.93
N ALA A 94 10.35 -9.08 -9.19
CA ALA A 94 9.20 -8.19 -9.37
C ALA A 94 8.25 -8.29 -8.20
N VAL A 95 7.80 -7.15 -7.68
CA VAL A 95 6.85 -7.11 -6.57
C VAL A 95 5.64 -6.27 -6.96
N GLU A 96 4.47 -6.78 -6.62
CA GLU A 96 3.22 -6.10 -6.94
C GLU A 96 2.85 -5.10 -5.85
N LEU A 97 2.29 -3.97 -6.27
CA LEU A 97 1.82 -2.91 -5.38
C LEU A 97 0.30 -2.76 -5.54
N GLY A 98 -0.40 -2.60 -4.42
CA GLY A 98 -1.83 -2.31 -4.42
C GLY A 98 -2.12 -1.15 -3.49
N TYR A 99 -3.20 -0.40 -3.77
CA TYR A 99 -3.55 0.77 -2.99
C TYR A 99 -5.04 1.08 -3.08
N GLY A 100 -5.52 1.88 -2.15
CA GLY A 100 -6.87 2.43 -2.20
C GLY A 100 -6.98 3.63 -1.27
N VAL A 101 -7.74 4.63 -1.70
CA VAL A 101 -8.04 5.83 -0.90
C VAL A 101 -9.55 5.94 -0.82
N VAL A 102 -10.06 6.24 0.38
CA VAL A 102 -11.51 6.32 0.60
C VAL A 102 -12.13 7.42 -0.26
N PRO A 103 -13.41 7.24 -0.65
CA PRO A 103 -14.06 8.21 -1.55
C PRO A 103 -14.00 9.65 -1.06
N SER A 104 -14.12 9.88 0.25
CA SER A 104 -14.14 11.23 0.80
C SER A 104 -12.81 11.96 0.65
N ARG A 105 -11.74 11.26 0.30
CA ARG A 105 -10.41 11.86 0.16
C ARG A 105 -9.84 11.71 -1.25
N ARG A 106 -10.64 11.25 -2.20
CA ARG A 106 -10.19 11.13 -3.58
C ARG A 106 -10.11 12.49 -4.25
N GLY A 107 -9.36 12.56 -5.35
CA GLY A 107 -9.20 13.79 -6.09
C GLY A 107 -8.19 14.76 -5.50
N ARG A 108 -7.43 14.34 -4.50
CA ARG A 108 -6.42 15.18 -3.84
C ARG A 108 -4.99 14.79 -4.19
N GLY A 109 -4.82 13.72 -4.98
CA GLY A 109 -3.48 13.24 -5.34
C GLY A 109 -2.83 12.35 -4.31
N TYR A 110 -3.56 11.91 -3.30
CA TYR A 110 -2.99 11.08 -2.22
C TYR A 110 -2.51 9.73 -2.73
N ALA A 111 -3.27 9.09 -3.63
CA ALA A 111 -2.88 7.78 -4.13
C ALA A 111 -1.55 7.85 -4.88
N SER A 112 -1.37 8.89 -5.71
CA SER A 112 -0.10 9.08 -6.42
C SER A 112 1.05 9.37 -5.46
N GLU A 113 0.79 10.22 -4.48
CA GLU A 113 1.82 10.58 -3.49
C GLU A 113 2.27 9.35 -2.71
N ALA A 114 1.32 8.51 -2.27
CA ALA A 114 1.62 7.29 -1.55
C ALA A 114 2.35 6.29 -2.44
N THR A 115 1.90 6.15 -3.68
CA THR A 115 2.49 5.21 -4.64
C THR A 115 3.96 5.54 -4.90
N LEU A 116 4.26 6.82 -5.13
CA LEU A 116 5.65 7.24 -5.36
C LEU A 116 6.54 6.90 -4.16
N ALA A 117 6.05 7.14 -2.96
CA ALA A 117 6.81 6.83 -1.75
C ALA A 117 7.05 5.34 -1.60
N MET A 118 6.02 4.52 -1.88
CA MET A 118 6.17 3.06 -1.76
C MET A 118 7.10 2.49 -2.82
N VAL A 119 7.07 3.03 -4.04
CA VAL A 119 7.98 2.59 -5.10
C VAL A 119 9.42 2.87 -4.69
N GLU A 120 9.68 4.08 -4.21
CA GLU A 120 11.02 4.45 -3.77
C GLU A 120 11.48 3.53 -2.64
N HIS A 121 10.58 3.27 -1.69
CA HIS A 121 10.89 2.39 -0.58
C HIS A 121 11.18 0.97 -1.05
N ALA A 122 10.37 0.45 -1.98
CA ALA A 122 10.55 -0.91 -2.49
C ALA A 122 11.94 -1.09 -3.11
N TYR A 123 12.39 -0.09 -3.84
CA TYR A 123 13.69 -0.18 -4.50
C TYR A 123 14.87 -0.08 -3.53
N THR A 124 14.65 0.19 -2.25
CA THR A 124 15.73 0.10 -1.26
C THR A 124 16.10 -1.36 -0.98
N ALA A 125 15.22 -2.31 -1.31
CA ALA A 125 15.51 -3.72 -1.14
C ALA A 125 16.26 -4.22 -2.37
N THR A 126 17.40 -4.88 -2.15
CA THR A 126 18.25 -5.31 -3.27
C THR A 126 17.61 -6.38 -4.13
N GLU A 127 16.65 -7.14 -3.57
CA GLU A 127 15.98 -8.18 -4.33
C GLU A 127 14.86 -7.64 -5.24
N VAL A 128 14.53 -6.35 -5.15
CA VAL A 128 13.50 -5.76 -6.01
C VAL A 128 14.13 -5.16 -7.25
N GLU A 129 13.75 -5.71 -8.40
CA GLU A 129 14.20 -5.21 -9.70
C GLU A 129 13.09 -4.46 -10.43
N ALA A 130 11.83 -4.77 -10.10
CA ALA A 130 10.68 -4.12 -10.73
C ALA A 130 9.54 -4.05 -9.74
N VAL A 131 8.77 -2.97 -9.82
CA VAL A 131 7.53 -2.79 -9.06
C VAL A 131 6.43 -2.65 -10.09
N PHE A 132 5.33 -3.37 -9.92
CA PHE A 132 4.23 -3.33 -10.88
C PHE A 132 2.89 -3.30 -10.17
N ALA A 133 1.85 -2.94 -10.92
CA ALA A 133 0.48 -2.93 -10.42
C ALA A 133 -0.44 -3.43 -11.51
N HIS A 134 -1.55 -4.05 -11.11
CA HIS A 134 -2.60 -4.45 -12.02
C HIS A 134 -3.74 -3.44 -11.95
N VAL A 135 -4.35 -3.16 -13.09
CA VAL A 135 -5.48 -2.24 -13.13
C VAL A 135 -6.46 -2.71 -14.19
N GLU A 136 -7.74 -2.48 -13.91
CA GLU A 136 -8.76 -2.69 -14.92
C GLU A 136 -8.88 -1.43 -15.77
N PRO A 137 -8.80 -1.54 -17.11
CA PRO A 137 -8.94 -0.36 -17.96
C PRO A 137 -10.26 0.38 -17.75
N SER A 138 -11.27 -0.33 -17.26
CA SER A 138 -12.56 0.28 -16.95
C SER A 138 -12.52 1.19 -15.72
N ASN A 139 -11.38 1.26 -15.03
CA ASN A 139 -11.17 2.10 -13.87
C ASN A 139 -10.22 3.25 -14.23
N PRO A 140 -10.71 4.30 -14.93
CA PRO A 140 -9.83 5.36 -15.42
C PRO A 140 -9.15 6.15 -14.30
N ALA A 141 -9.75 6.22 -13.12
CA ALA A 141 -9.12 6.92 -12.01
C ALA A 141 -7.84 6.22 -11.57
N SER A 142 -7.86 4.89 -11.50
CA SER A 142 -6.68 4.11 -11.11
C SER A 142 -5.61 4.17 -12.20
N VAL A 143 -6.02 4.12 -13.47
CA VAL A 143 -5.09 4.28 -14.58
C VAL A 143 -4.35 5.62 -14.46
N ARG A 144 -5.09 6.70 -14.16
CA ARG A 144 -4.47 8.02 -14.01
C ARG A 144 -3.48 8.06 -12.86
N VAL A 145 -3.80 7.41 -11.74
CA VAL A 145 -2.88 7.36 -10.60
C VAL A 145 -1.56 6.72 -11.02
N LEU A 146 -1.63 5.60 -11.73
CA LEU A 146 -0.42 4.90 -12.18
C LEU A 146 0.37 5.76 -13.16
N GLU A 147 -0.31 6.39 -14.12
CA GLU A 147 0.36 7.23 -15.10
C GLU A 147 1.02 8.44 -14.43
N LYS A 148 0.33 9.08 -13.49
CA LYS A 148 0.90 10.22 -12.76
C LYS A 148 2.08 9.80 -11.91
N SER A 149 2.15 8.55 -11.52
CA SER A 149 3.26 8.02 -10.74
C SER A 149 4.39 7.51 -11.63
N GLY A 150 4.29 7.72 -12.93
CA GLY A 150 5.35 7.35 -13.86
C GLY A 150 5.29 5.91 -14.35
N PHE A 151 4.25 5.17 -13.98
CA PHE A 151 4.09 3.79 -14.44
C PHE A 151 3.70 3.79 -15.92
N ALA A 152 4.13 2.75 -16.61
CA ALA A 152 3.81 2.57 -18.03
C ALA A 152 3.23 1.18 -18.26
N PRO A 153 2.34 1.02 -19.25
CA PRO A 153 1.80 -0.31 -19.53
C PRO A 153 2.90 -1.29 -19.89
N TYR A 154 2.83 -2.47 -19.31
CA TYR A 154 3.79 -3.55 -19.57
C TYR A 154 3.18 -4.63 -20.46
N GLY A 155 1.91 -5.00 -20.20
CA GLY A 155 1.24 -6.04 -20.95
C GLY A 155 -0.01 -6.50 -20.22
N PRO A 156 -0.57 -7.64 -20.66
CA PRO A 156 -1.75 -8.18 -19.98
C PRO A 156 -1.45 -8.49 -18.54
N GLY A 157 -2.43 -8.28 -17.65
CA GLY A 157 -2.32 -8.66 -16.26
C GLY A 157 -2.58 -10.15 -16.08
N GLU A 158 -2.37 -10.64 -14.86
CA GLU A 158 -2.59 -12.05 -14.56
C GLU A 158 -4.06 -12.42 -14.63
N GLU A 159 -4.93 -11.52 -14.19
CA GLU A 159 -6.36 -11.77 -14.28
C GLU A 159 -6.86 -11.26 -15.61
N GLU A 160 -7.80 -12.02 -16.17
CA GLU A 160 -8.42 -11.66 -17.44
C GLU A 160 -9.05 -10.27 -17.31
N GLY A 161 -8.82 -9.41 -18.30
CA GLY A 161 -9.37 -8.07 -18.31
C GLY A 161 -8.53 -7.03 -17.58
N THR A 162 -7.39 -7.42 -17.01
CA THR A 162 -6.51 -6.46 -16.35
C THR A 162 -5.28 -6.17 -17.21
N VAL A 163 -4.65 -5.04 -16.92
CA VAL A 163 -3.40 -4.63 -17.56
C VAL A 163 -2.36 -4.43 -16.45
N ARG A 164 -1.15 -4.91 -16.71
CA ARG A 164 -0.03 -4.69 -15.80
C ARG A 164 0.69 -3.40 -16.20
N TYR A 165 0.93 -2.55 -15.22
CA TYR A 165 1.72 -1.34 -15.37
C TYR A 165 2.97 -1.47 -14.52
N ASP A 166 4.11 -1.09 -15.08
CA ASP A 166 5.38 -1.15 -14.35
C ASP A 166 5.86 0.24 -13.99
N ALA A 167 6.41 0.37 -12.78
CA ALA A 167 7.01 1.60 -12.32
C ALA A 167 8.32 1.84 -13.07
N PRO A 168 8.77 3.11 -13.12
CA PRO A 168 10.08 3.40 -13.70
C PRO A 168 11.18 2.68 -12.91
N ALA A 169 12.24 2.33 -13.60
CA ALA A 169 13.38 1.68 -12.97
C ALA A 169 14.01 2.62 -11.94
N PRO A 170 14.69 2.07 -10.92
CA PRO A 170 15.36 2.93 -9.95
C PRO A 170 16.51 3.69 -10.60
N HIS A 171 16.80 4.86 -10.03
CA HIS A 171 17.90 5.71 -10.52
C HIS A 171 19.23 5.25 -9.97
#